data_bd2d3d3f775503bec1281ef9da41d6d1
#
_entry.id   bd2d3d3f775503bec1281ef9da41d6d1
#
_cell.length_a   1.000
_cell.length_b   1.000
_cell.length_c   1.000
_cell.angle_alpha   90.00
_cell.angle_beta   90.00
_cell.angle_gamma   90.00
#
_symmetry.space_group_name_H-M   'P 1'
#
loop_
_entity.id
_entity.type
_entity.pdbx_description
1 polymer ?
#
loop_
_entity_poly.entity_id
_entity_poly.type
_entity_poly.pdbx_seq_one_letter_code
_entity_poly.pdbx_strand_id
1 'polypeptide(L)'
;MLFRSPERLVFHPNVTTLQLAAARLKFPWQEAVSVSLHGRTDYAPLFSALTRAERVAVFTDEENTPQAIARALLERGTDGFFMTVLENLGTEQESVQHLTLEEAWDKSFAPLNLVVFERHYPPEIPPCLGTPDHYFFHEKDLITKQSVRAAGLALLAVTPEALVWDLGAGCGAVSIEAAHLAFRDRVIAVERQRNRAAMIRENMRRMGAWTVDAVQGEMPGCLVELPDPDRVFIGGGLGQDNAVLEEACRRLKSG
;
A
#
# COMPACT_ATOMS: atom_id res chain seq x y z
N MET A 1 8.25 -15.04 22.49
CA MET A 1 7.20 -15.05 23.53
C MET A 1 7.18 -16.44 24.18
N LEU A 2 7.48 -16.54 25.49
CA LEU A 2 7.68 -17.81 26.20
C LEU A 2 6.48 -18.18 27.06
N PHE A 3 5.32 -18.41 26.44
CA PHE A 3 4.21 -19.02 27.15
C PHE A 3 4.40 -20.54 27.14
N ARG A 4 4.77 -21.11 28.29
CA ARG A 4 5.10 -22.54 28.42
C ARG A 4 3.87 -23.45 28.44
N SER A 5 2.65 -22.93 28.73
CA SER A 5 1.41 -23.71 28.75
C SER A 5 0.20 -22.77 28.69
N PRO A 6 -0.77 -22.98 27.76
CA PRO A 6 -2.01 -22.22 27.70
C PRO A 6 -2.82 -22.26 29.00
N GLU A 7 -2.72 -23.35 29.75
CA GLU A 7 -3.44 -23.57 31.01
C GLU A 7 -3.04 -22.63 32.15
N ARG A 8 -1.89 -21.93 32.01
CA ARG A 8 -1.40 -20.93 32.96
C ARG A 8 -1.77 -19.50 32.61
N LEU A 9 -2.51 -19.31 31.51
CA LEU A 9 -2.93 -18.01 31.07
C LEU A 9 -4.34 -17.70 31.57
N VAL A 10 -4.48 -16.55 32.22
CA VAL A 10 -5.77 -15.98 32.57
C VAL A 10 -5.99 -14.76 31.70
N PHE A 11 -7.04 -14.78 30.90
CA PHE A 11 -7.43 -13.65 30.08
C PHE A 11 -8.43 -12.77 30.81
N HIS A 12 -8.09 -11.52 31.06
CA HIS A 12 -8.98 -10.51 31.59
C HIS A 12 -9.50 -9.64 30.45
N PRO A 13 -10.75 -9.86 29.96
CA PRO A 13 -11.26 -9.04 28.85
C PRO A 13 -11.44 -7.59 29.31
N ASN A 14 -11.12 -6.67 28.40
CA ASN A 14 -11.30 -5.24 28.62
C ASN A 14 -11.68 -4.57 27.30
N VAL A 15 -12.15 -3.32 27.36
CA VAL A 15 -12.44 -2.49 26.20
C VAL A 15 -11.10 -2.12 25.53
N THR A 16 -11.02 -2.36 24.21
CA THR A 16 -9.82 -2.03 23.43
C THR A 16 -9.80 -0.55 23.07
N THR A 17 -8.60 -0.01 22.76
CA THR A 17 -8.44 1.36 22.26
C THR A 17 -9.26 1.60 20.98
N LEU A 18 -9.34 0.60 20.08
CA LEU A 18 -10.19 0.67 18.89
C LEU A 18 -11.67 0.82 19.23
N GLN A 19 -12.17 0.09 20.23
CA GLN A 19 -13.57 0.20 20.67
C GLN A 19 -13.87 1.56 21.30
N LEU A 20 -12.92 2.12 22.07
CA LEU A 20 -13.04 3.49 22.60
C LEU A 20 -13.06 4.51 21.46
N ALA A 21 -12.15 4.41 20.49
CA ALA A 21 -12.12 5.27 19.32
C ALA A 21 -13.42 5.20 18.53
N ALA A 22 -13.91 3.99 18.24
CA ALA A 22 -15.18 3.78 17.54
C ALA A 22 -16.38 4.40 18.28
N ALA A 23 -16.39 4.30 19.62
CA ALA A 23 -17.43 4.94 20.44
C ALA A 23 -17.37 6.48 20.37
N ARG A 24 -16.17 7.08 20.31
CA ARG A 24 -15.98 8.54 20.14
C ARG A 24 -16.40 9.02 18.76
N LEU A 25 -16.05 8.25 17.73
CA LEU A 25 -16.33 8.57 16.33
C LEU A 25 -17.68 8.04 15.82
N LYS A 26 -18.42 7.31 16.68
CA LYS A 26 -19.78 6.81 16.43
C LYS A 26 -19.90 5.90 15.22
N PHE A 27 -18.96 4.95 15.08
CA PHE A 27 -19.04 3.91 14.07
C PHE A 27 -18.90 2.51 14.69
N PRO A 28 -19.43 1.44 14.06
CA PRO A 28 -19.23 0.07 14.51
C PRO A 28 -17.76 -0.32 14.37
N TRP A 29 -17.08 -0.68 15.45
CA TRP A 29 -15.64 -0.98 15.43
C TRP A 29 -15.26 -2.13 14.49
N GLN A 30 -16.20 -3.02 14.17
CA GLN A 30 -16.03 -4.12 13.23
C GLN A 30 -15.82 -3.65 11.79
N GLU A 31 -16.25 -2.43 11.44
CA GLU A 31 -16.07 -1.83 10.12
C GLU A 31 -14.65 -1.27 9.90
N ALA A 32 -13.83 -1.19 10.95
CA ALA A 32 -12.47 -0.70 10.84
C ALA A 32 -11.47 -1.87 10.74
N VAL A 33 -10.60 -1.80 9.75
CA VAL A 33 -9.41 -2.65 9.69
C VAL A 33 -8.36 -2.05 10.62
N SER A 34 -7.81 -2.86 11.52
CA SER A 34 -6.74 -2.43 12.41
C SER A 34 -5.37 -2.77 11.86
N VAL A 35 -4.48 -1.79 11.86
CA VAL A 35 -3.07 -1.92 11.45
C VAL A 35 -2.19 -1.48 12.60
N SER A 36 -1.18 -2.26 12.95
CA SER A 36 -0.14 -1.85 13.87
C SER A 36 1.12 -1.50 13.11
N LEU A 37 1.55 -0.25 13.23
CA LEU A 37 2.86 0.21 12.77
C LEU A 37 3.90 0.18 13.88
N HIS A 38 3.52 -0.20 15.10
CA HIS A 38 4.42 -0.26 16.26
C HIS A 38 5.60 -1.19 16.00
N GLY A 39 6.81 -0.63 16.05
CA GLY A 39 8.05 -1.35 15.79
C GLY A 39 8.25 -1.76 14.32
N ARG A 40 7.56 -1.14 13.38
CA ARG A 40 7.68 -1.42 11.94
C ARG A 40 8.41 -0.28 11.23
N THR A 41 9.21 -0.65 10.24
CA THR A 41 9.86 0.29 9.31
C THR A 41 9.14 0.34 7.96
N ASP A 42 8.13 -0.51 7.74
CA ASP A 42 7.42 -0.68 6.48
C ASP A 42 5.94 -0.32 6.62
N TYR A 43 5.46 0.55 5.74
CA TYR A 43 4.08 1.00 5.65
C TYR A 43 3.20 0.13 4.73
N ALA A 44 3.71 -0.94 4.12
CA ALA A 44 2.94 -1.80 3.22
C ALA A 44 1.62 -2.32 3.83
N PRO A 45 1.55 -2.71 5.13
CA PRO A 45 0.27 -3.09 5.74
C PRO A 45 -0.76 -1.96 5.79
N LEU A 46 -0.31 -0.72 5.97
CA LEU A 46 -1.19 0.46 5.95
C LEU A 46 -1.71 0.72 4.53
N PHE A 47 -0.83 0.74 3.53
CA PHE A 47 -1.24 0.94 2.14
C PHE A 47 -2.20 -0.15 1.66
N SER A 48 -1.95 -1.40 2.04
CA SER A 48 -2.85 -2.52 1.80
C SER A 48 -4.25 -2.29 2.41
N ALA A 49 -4.29 -1.89 3.66
CA ALA A 49 -5.56 -1.59 4.34
C ALA A 49 -6.29 -0.41 3.69
N LEU A 50 -5.60 0.68 3.38
CA LEU A 50 -6.18 1.87 2.73
C LEU A 50 -6.68 1.58 1.32
N THR A 51 -6.06 0.66 0.58
CA THR A 51 -6.55 0.26 -0.75
C THR A 51 -7.94 -0.37 -0.68
N ARG A 52 -8.29 -1.08 0.42
CA ARG A 52 -9.42 -1.99 0.48
C ARG A 52 -10.51 -1.62 1.49
N ALA A 53 -10.17 -0.84 2.50
CA ALA A 53 -11.08 -0.54 3.60
C ALA A 53 -11.59 0.91 3.56
N GLU A 54 -12.82 1.10 4.01
CA GLU A 54 -13.41 2.42 4.21
C GLU A 54 -12.85 3.09 5.47
N ARG A 55 -12.52 2.29 6.51
CA ARG A 55 -11.92 2.77 7.76
C ARG A 55 -10.72 1.95 8.14
N VAL A 56 -9.65 2.63 8.52
CA VAL A 56 -8.40 2.00 8.98
C VAL A 56 -7.97 2.63 10.29
N ALA A 57 -7.88 1.83 11.34
CA ALA A 57 -7.34 2.27 12.63
C ALA A 57 -5.88 1.85 12.75
N VAL A 58 -4.99 2.81 13.05
CA VAL A 58 -3.54 2.62 13.06
C VAL A 58 -2.99 2.83 14.46
N PHE A 59 -2.36 1.79 15.00
CA PHE A 59 -1.55 1.88 16.21
C PHE A 59 -0.16 2.40 15.86
N THR A 60 0.22 3.46 16.52
CA THR A 60 1.43 4.26 16.31
C THR A 60 2.54 3.92 17.31
N ASP A 61 3.71 4.51 17.14
CA ASP A 61 4.82 4.51 18.10
C ASP A 61 5.61 5.82 18.00
N GLU A 62 6.80 5.87 18.61
CA GLU A 62 7.65 7.07 18.64
C GLU A 62 8.24 7.42 17.27
N GLU A 63 8.41 6.45 16.36
CA GLU A 63 8.90 6.66 15.00
C GLU A 63 7.74 6.85 14.01
N ASN A 64 6.72 6.00 14.10
CA ASN A 64 5.51 6.03 13.29
C ASN A 64 4.46 6.94 13.90
N THR A 65 4.82 8.20 14.07
CA THR A 65 3.92 9.23 14.60
C THR A 65 2.83 9.61 13.59
N PRO A 66 1.72 10.22 14.02
CA PRO A 66 0.71 10.72 13.08
C PRO A 66 1.30 11.62 11.97
N GLN A 67 2.29 12.46 12.28
CA GLN A 67 2.98 13.29 11.28
C GLN A 67 3.75 12.44 10.26
N ALA A 68 4.52 11.44 10.74
CA ALA A 68 5.31 10.56 9.87
C ALA A 68 4.40 9.77 8.93
N ILE A 69 3.26 9.29 9.44
CA ILE A 69 2.25 8.59 8.66
C ILE A 69 1.63 9.52 7.62
N ALA A 70 1.20 10.72 8.01
CA ALA A 70 0.62 11.71 7.09
C ALA A 70 1.62 12.05 5.96
N ARG A 71 2.89 12.27 6.30
CA ARG A 71 3.95 12.49 5.33
C ARG A 71 4.11 11.33 4.35
N ALA A 72 4.20 10.11 4.84
CA ALA A 72 4.35 8.92 3.98
C ALA A 72 3.18 8.75 3.01
N LEU A 73 1.95 9.08 3.44
CA LEU A 73 0.76 9.06 2.59
C LEU A 73 0.81 10.15 1.52
N LEU A 74 1.20 11.37 1.88
CA LEU A 74 1.34 12.48 0.92
C LEU A 74 2.44 12.21 -0.11
N GLU A 75 3.59 11.72 0.31
CA GLU A 75 4.70 11.35 -0.59
C GLU A 75 4.28 10.25 -1.58
N ARG A 76 3.36 9.37 -1.18
CA ARG A 76 2.78 8.34 -2.04
C ARG A 76 1.69 8.87 -2.96
N GLY A 77 1.20 10.08 -2.71
CA GLY A 77 0.05 10.65 -3.41
C GLY A 77 -1.28 10.02 -3.00
N THR A 78 -1.33 9.43 -1.80
CA THR A 78 -2.58 8.91 -1.23
C THR A 78 -3.48 10.07 -0.89
N ASP A 79 -4.65 10.10 -1.52
CA ASP A 79 -5.68 11.10 -1.29
C ASP A 79 -7.03 10.44 -0.98
N GLY A 80 -8.04 11.23 -0.75
CA GLY A 80 -9.39 10.73 -0.52
C GLY A 80 -9.64 10.21 0.90
N PHE A 81 -8.75 10.48 1.86
CA PHE A 81 -8.92 10.11 3.27
C PHE A 81 -8.87 11.32 4.18
N PHE A 82 -9.76 11.33 5.18
CA PHE A 82 -9.58 12.13 6.38
C PHE A 82 -8.81 11.36 7.43
N MET A 83 -8.03 12.09 8.21
CA MET A 83 -7.23 11.56 9.30
C MET A 83 -7.79 12.09 10.62
N THR A 84 -8.21 11.20 11.51
CA THR A 84 -8.57 11.54 12.88
C THR A 84 -7.51 11.03 13.82
N VAL A 85 -6.93 11.92 14.62
CA VAL A 85 -5.98 11.58 15.67
C VAL A 85 -6.70 11.66 17.02
N LEU A 86 -6.67 10.55 17.74
CA LEU A 86 -7.27 10.41 19.07
C LEU A 86 -6.13 10.24 20.08
N GLU A 87 -5.97 11.22 20.94
CA GLU A 87 -4.89 11.29 21.94
C GLU A 87 -5.42 10.99 23.32
N ASN A 88 -4.65 10.26 24.11
CA ASN A 88 -4.89 9.98 25.53
C ASN A 88 -6.31 9.46 25.82
N LEU A 89 -6.86 8.61 24.94
CA LEU A 89 -8.23 8.10 25.04
C LEU A 89 -8.54 7.53 26.43
N GLY A 90 -9.66 7.95 27.00
CA GLY A 90 -10.14 7.50 28.31
C GLY A 90 -9.49 8.21 29.50
N THR A 91 -8.72 9.26 29.28
CA THR A 91 -8.13 10.11 30.35
C THR A 91 -8.74 11.50 30.38
N GLU A 92 -8.40 12.31 31.39
CA GLU A 92 -8.79 13.72 31.46
C GLU A 92 -8.14 14.58 30.35
N GLN A 93 -7.06 14.09 29.75
CA GLN A 93 -6.31 14.77 28.68
C GLN A 93 -6.72 14.24 27.29
N GLU A 94 -7.86 13.58 27.19
CA GLU A 94 -8.37 13.07 25.91
C GLU A 94 -8.59 14.21 24.92
N SER A 95 -8.09 14.03 23.70
CA SER A 95 -8.28 14.95 22.58
C SER A 95 -8.63 14.16 21.31
N VAL A 96 -9.51 14.72 20.49
CA VAL A 96 -9.89 14.18 19.18
C VAL A 96 -9.78 15.28 18.15
N GLN A 97 -8.93 15.08 17.15
CA GLN A 97 -8.67 16.05 16.09
C GLN A 97 -8.97 15.45 14.74
N HIS A 98 -9.83 16.08 13.95
CA HIS A 98 -10.10 15.73 12.56
C HIS A 98 -9.26 16.63 11.65
N LEU A 99 -8.47 16.03 10.78
CA LEU A 99 -7.41 16.73 10.04
C LEU A 99 -7.36 16.23 8.59
N THR A 100 -6.89 17.09 7.69
CA THR A 100 -6.33 16.63 6.43
C THR A 100 -4.93 16.05 6.66
N LEU A 101 -4.37 15.38 5.66
CA LEU A 101 -3.00 14.87 5.77
C LEU A 101 -1.98 16.00 5.86
N GLU A 102 -2.20 17.12 5.15
CA GLU A 102 -1.37 18.31 5.17
C GLU A 102 -1.37 18.98 6.55
N GLU A 103 -2.56 19.12 7.16
CA GLU A 103 -2.68 19.66 8.52
C GLU A 103 -1.99 18.77 9.56
N ALA A 104 -2.07 17.44 9.39
CA ALA A 104 -1.45 16.49 10.31
C ALA A 104 0.09 16.49 10.20
N TRP A 105 0.63 16.74 8.99
CA TRP A 105 2.08 16.83 8.79
C TRP A 105 2.75 17.91 9.64
N ASP A 106 2.11 19.07 9.78
CA ASP A 106 2.69 20.23 10.48
C ASP A 106 2.39 20.26 11.99
N LYS A 107 1.70 19.24 12.53
CA LYS A 107 1.31 19.19 13.94
C LYS A 107 2.14 18.22 14.75
N SER A 108 2.19 18.45 16.05
CA SER A 108 2.71 17.53 17.05
C SER A 108 1.57 16.93 17.85
N PHE A 109 1.68 15.66 18.22
CA PHE A 109 0.66 14.91 18.94
C PHE A 109 1.24 14.25 20.19
N ALA A 110 0.39 13.97 21.17
CA ALA A 110 0.81 13.22 22.36
C ALA A 110 1.31 11.80 21.96
N PRO A 111 2.28 11.24 22.69
CA PRO A 111 2.82 9.91 22.37
C PRO A 111 1.76 8.80 22.43
N LEU A 112 0.80 8.90 23.36
CA LEU A 112 -0.30 7.93 23.45
C LEU A 112 -1.42 8.37 22.53
N ASN A 113 -1.42 7.83 21.31
CA ASN A 113 -2.43 8.14 20.31
C ASN A 113 -2.84 6.93 19.46
N LEU A 114 -3.97 7.05 18.80
CA LEU A 114 -4.48 6.17 17.76
C LEU A 114 -4.88 7.04 16.57
N VAL A 115 -4.56 6.62 15.37
CA VAL A 115 -5.00 7.28 14.13
C VAL A 115 -6.13 6.48 13.51
N VAL A 116 -7.18 7.16 13.07
CA VAL A 116 -8.25 6.56 12.27
C VAL A 116 -8.33 7.30 10.94
N PHE A 117 -8.14 6.55 9.86
CA PHE A 117 -8.41 7.01 8.51
C PHE A 117 -9.83 6.64 8.12
N GLU A 118 -10.54 7.58 7.53
CA GLU A 118 -11.86 7.37 6.95
C GLU A 118 -11.84 7.81 5.49
N ARG A 119 -12.26 6.91 4.59
CA ARG A 119 -12.34 7.21 3.16
C ARG A 119 -13.45 8.21 2.91
N HIS A 120 -13.11 9.34 2.33
CA HIS A 120 -14.06 10.39 1.97
C HIS A 120 -14.49 10.30 0.52
N TYR A 121 -13.55 9.97 -0.36
CA TYR A 121 -13.82 9.76 -1.78
C TYR A 121 -13.37 8.37 -2.23
N PRO A 122 -14.24 7.60 -2.90
CA PRO A 122 -13.82 6.36 -3.54
C PRO A 122 -12.83 6.68 -4.68
N PRO A 123 -12.01 5.70 -5.10
CA PRO A 123 -11.20 5.85 -6.31
C PRO A 123 -12.06 6.24 -7.50
N GLU A 124 -11.53 7.08 -8.40
CA GLU A 124 -12.22 7.49 -9.64
C GLU A 124 -12.62 6.27 -10.48
N ILE A 125 -11.76 5.26 -10.47
CA ILE A 125 -11.93 4.00 -11.20
C ILE A 125 -11.73 2.89 -10.18
N PRO A 126 -12.77 2.14 -9.82
CA PRO A 126 -12.63 1.01 -8.90
C PRO A 126 -11.62 -0.01 -9.45
N PRO A 127 -10.61 -0.41 -8.65
CA PRO A 127 -9.61 -1.38 -9.11
C PRO A 127 -10.30 -2.73 -9.38
N CYS A 128 -10.08 -3.27 -10.57
CA CYS A 128 -10.56 -4.59 -10.95
C CYS A 128 -9.61 -5.26 -11.96
N LEU A 129 -9.71 -6.57 -12.08
CA LEU A 129 -9.02 -7.29 -13.14
C LEU A 129 -9.72 -7.07 -14.48
N GLY A 130 -8.92 -6.87 -15.52
CA GLY A 130 -9.45 -6.61 -16.85
C GLY A 130 -10.01 -5.21 -17.04
N THR A 131 -9.47 -4.22 -16.35
CA THR A 131 -9.78 -2.81 -16.55
C THR A 131 -9.56 -2.41 -18.03
N PRO A 132 -10.53 -1.83 -18.72
CA PRO A 132 -10.36 -1.38 -20.11
C PRO A 132 -9.19 -0.40 -20.27
N ASP A 133 -8.47 -0.50 -21.39
CA ASP A 133 -7.24 0.27 -21.64
C ASP A 133 -7.45 1.78 -21.56
N HIS A 134 -8.62 2.29 -21.99
CA HIS A 134 -8.92 3.71 -22.02
C HIS A 134 -9.09 4.36 -20.62
N TYR A 135 -9.15 3.59 -19.56
CA TYR A 135 -9.14 4.11 -18.19
C TYR A 135 -7.75 4.47 -17.70
N PHE A 136 -6.70 3.90 -18.32
CA PHE A 136 -5.33 4.22 -17.95
C PHE A 136 -4.82 5.44 -18.73
N PHE A 137 -4.13 6.34 -18.06
CA PHE A 137 -3.27 7.29 -18.76
C PHE A 137 -2.09 6.54 -19.35
N HIS A 138 -1.93 6.60 -20.67
CA HIS A 138 -0.83 5.95 -21.37
C HIS A 138 -0.40 6.76 -22.59
N GLU A 139 0.83 6.55 -23.05
CA GLU A 139 1.38 7.20 -24.20
C GLU A 139 1.11 6.37 -25.47
N LYS A 140 0.41 6.97 -26.47
CA LYS A 140 0.31 6.42 -27.84
C LYS A 140 0.09 4.91 -27.94
N ASP A 141 -0.89 4.35 -27.33
CA ASP A 141 -1.13 2.90 -27.35
C ASP A 141 -0.04 2.02 -26.68
N LEU A 142 0.94 2.63 -26.02
CA LEU A 142 1.98 1.92 -25.24
C LEU A 142 1.41 1.44 -23.90
N ILE A 143 0.59 0.41 -23.99
CA ILE A 143 -0.03 -0.27 -22.86
C ILE A 143 -0.14 -1.76 -23.20
N THR A 144 0.13 -2.63 -22.24
CA THR A 144 -0.22 -4.05 -22.36
C THR A 144 -1.71 -4.18 -22.49
N LYS A 145 -2.19 -4.61 -23.66
CA LYS A 145 -3.61 -4.66 -23.98
C LYS A 145 -4.38 -5.53 -23.01
N GLN A 146 -5.63 -5.14 -22.71
CA GLN A 146 -6.49 -5.77 -21.69
C GLN A 146 -6.48 -7.30 -21.74
N SER A 147 -6.66 -7.91 -22.93
CA SER A 147 -6.66 -9.36 -23.07
C SER A 147 -5.30 -10.00 -22.79
N VAL A 148 -4.21 -9.35 -23.21
CA VAL A 148 -2.84 -9.80 -22.94
C VAL A 148 -2.51 -9.68 -21.47
N ARG A 149 -2.91 -8.59 -20.84
CA ARG A 149 -2.74 -8.33 -19.42
C ARG A 149 -3.49 -9.36 -18.57
N ALA A 150 -4.76 -9.63 -18.90
CA ALA A 150 -5.56 -10.64 -18.22
C ALA A 150 -4.93 -12.04 -18.32
N ALA A 151 -4.49 -12.45 -19.52
CA ALA A 151 -3.81 -13.72 -19.70
C ALA A 151 -2.47 -13.78 -18.95
N GLY A 152 -1.67 -12.70 -19.03
CA GLY A 152 -0.38 -12.62 -18.34
C GLY A 152 -0.53 -12.74 -16.83
N LEU A 153 -1.48 -12.02 -16.23
CA LEU A 153 -1.75 -12.08 -14.78
C LEU A 153 -2.27 -13.44 -14.34
N ALA A 154 -3.11 -14.09 -15.15
CA ALA A 154 -3.57 -15.45 -14.86
C ALA A 154 -2.41 -16.46 -14.86
N LEU A 155 -1.50 -16.37 -15.84
CA LEU A 155 -0.30 -17.22 -15.91
C LEU A 155 0.73 -16.92 -14.83
N LEU A 156 0.81 -15.67 -14.38
CA LEU A 156 1.71 -15.24 -13.32
C LEU A 156 1.33 -15.84 -11.95
N ALA A 157 0.08 -16.28 -11.79
CA ALA A 157 -0.43 -16.95 -10.59
C ALA A 157 -0.09 -16.18 -9.30
N VAL A 158 -0.41 -14.88 -9.28
CA VAL A 158 -0.13 -13.98 -8.15
C VAL A 158 -0.96 -14.40 -6.95
N THR A 159 -0.30 -14.60 -5.81
CA THR A 159 -0.95 -14.85 -4.51
C THR A 159 -1.09 -13.55 -3.70
N PRO A 160 -1.99 -13.51 -2.72
CA PRO A 160 -2.17 -12.31 -1.89
C PRO A 160 -0.91 -11.78 -1.20
N GLU A 161 0.00 -12.67 -0.83
CA GLU A 161 1.26 -12.39 -0.12
C GLU A 161 2.46 -12.21 -1.06
N ALA A 162 2.26 -12.25 -2.39
CA ALA A 162 3.35 -12.19 -3.34
C ALA A 162 3.92 -10.77 -3.46
N LEU A 163 5.24 -10.66 -3.39
CA LEU A 163 5.95 -9.50 -3.90
C LEU A 163 6.14 -9.68 -5.41
N VAL A 164 5.63 -8.73 -6.18
CA VAL A 164 5.66 -8.80 -7.65
C VAL A 164 6.58 -7.72 -8.22
N TRP A 165 7.44 -8.09 -9.15
CA TRP A 165 8.14 -7.12 -10.01
C TRP A 165 7.41 -7.01 -11.36
N ASP A 166 7.13 -5.77 -11.78
CA ASP A 166 6.70 -5.41 -13.13
C ASP A 166 7.81 -4.60 -13.78
N LEU A 167 8.61 -5.27 -14.61
CA LEU A 167 9.81 -4.72 -15.22
C LEU A 167 9.50 -4.14 -16.61
N GLY A 168 9.77 -2.85 -16.78
CA GLY A 168 9.35 -2.08 -17.95
C GLY A 168 7.85 -1.78 -17.90
N ALA A 169 7.39 -1.32 -16.73
CA ALA A 169 5.97 -1.17 -16.36
C ALA A 169 5.17 -0.20 -17.24
N GLY A 170 5.84 0.68 -17.99
CA GLY A 170 5.19 1.64 -18.87
C GLY A 170 4.27 2.58 -18.10
N CYS A 171 2.96 2.48 -18.33
CA CYS A 171 1.95 3.24 -17.60
C CYS A 171 1.46 2.56 -16.30
N GLY A 172 1.97 1.38 -15.96
CA GLY A 172 1.62 0.64 -14.75
C GLY A 172 0.35 -0.19 -14.80
N ALA A 173 -0.24 -0.41 -15.97
CA ALA A 173 -1.51 -1.12 -16.08
C ALA A 173 -1.43 -2.56 -15.53
N VAL A 174 -0.31 -3.27 -15.78
CA VAL A 174 -0.07 -4.61 -15.21
C VAL A 174 0.13 -4.51 -13.71
N SER A 175 0.96 -3.56 -13.25
CA SER A 175 1.26 -3.35 -11.83
C SER A 175 0.00 -3.10 -11.01
N ILE A 176 -0.91 -2.25 -11.50
CA ILE A 176 -2.15 -1.87 -10.80
C ILE A 176 -3.11 -3.07 -10.67
N GLU A 177 -3.29 -3.84 -11.75
CA GLU A 177 -4.12 -5.04 -11.68
C GLU A 177 -3.45 -6.16 -10.86
N ALA A 178 -2.10 -6.31 -10.94
CA ALA A 178 -1.36 -7.24 -10.09
C ALA A 178 -1.50 -6.90 -8.60
N ALA A 179 -1.50 -5.60 -8.25
CA ALA A 179 -1.68 -5.13 -6.87
C ALA A 179 -3.06 -5.50 -6.29
N HIS A 180 -4.06 -5.65 -7.14
CA HIS A 180 -5.37 -6.15 -6.71
C HIS A 180 -5.32 -7.63 -6.29
N LEU A 181 -4.40 -8.40 -6.84
CA LEU A 181 -4.15 -9.80 -6.47
C LEU A 181 -3.18 -9.90 -5.29
N ALA A 182 -2.03 -9.21 -5.34
CA ALA A 182 -0.98 -9.18 -4.32
C ALA A 182 -1.29 -8.20 -3.19
N PHE A 183 -2.50 -8.24 -2.66
CA PHE A 183 -3.00 -7.18 -1.78
C PHE A 183 -2.45 -7.18 -0.36
N ARG A 184 -1.69 -8.19 0.05
CA ARG A 184 -1.04 -8.27 1.36
C ARG A 184 0.45 -7.93 1.33
N ASP A 185 1.01 -7.76 0.16
CA ASP A 185 2.36 -7.26 -0.05
C ASP A 185 2.32 -6.11 -1.07
N ARG A 186 3.24 -6.04 -1.99
CA ARG A 186 3.36 -4.92 -2.93
C ARG A 186 3.74 -5.37 -4.33
N VAL A 187 3.51 -4.49 -5.28
CA VAL A 187 4.01 -4.60 -6.66
C VAL A 187 5.02 -3.50 -6.90
N ILE A 188 6.22 -3.86 -7.30
CA ILE A 188 7.28 -2.90 -7.66
C ILE A 188 7.27 -2.72 -9.17
N ALA A 189 6.81 -1.55 -9.60
CA ALA A 189 6.71 -1.13 -10.99
C ALA A 189 7.97 -0.38 -11.40
N VAL A 190 8.86 -1.00 -12.19
CA VAL A 190 10.12 -0.40 -12.63
C VAL A 190 9.98 0.19 -14.03
N GLU A 191 10.24 1.49 -14.17
CA GLU A 191 10.19 2.20 -15.46
C GLU A 191 11.33 3.21 -15.53
N ARG A 192 12.09 3.23 -16.64
CA ARG A 192 13.23 4.15 -16.80
C ARG A 192 12.78 5.56 -17.20
N GLN A 193 11.71 5.69 -17.96
CA GLN A 193 11.28 6.99 -18.48
C GLN A 193 10.47 7.75 -17.43
N ARG A 194 10.94 8.95 -17.08
CA ARG A 194 10.36 9.81 -16.06
C ARG A 194 8.86 10.12 -16.30
N ASN A 195 8.49 10.40 -17.56
CA ASN A 195 7.10 10.68 -17.92
C ASN A 195 6.18 9.47 -17.69
N ARG A 196 6.66 8.24 -18.00
CA ARG A 196 5.88 7.01 -17.77
C ARG A 196 5.82 6.65 -16.31
N ALA A 197 6.92 6.82 -15.56
CA ALA A 197 6.88 6.67 -14.10
C ALA A 197 5.89 7.65 -13.44
N ALA A 198 5.73 8.86 -13.97
CA ALA A 198 4.69 9.78 -13.54
C ALA A 198 3.27 9.29 -13.88
N MET A 199 3.09 8.65 -15.07
CA MET A 199 1.80 8.02 -15.43
C MET A 199 1.44 6.86 -14.50
N ILE A 200 2.42 6.06 -14.07
CA ILE A 200 2.19 5.00 -13.05
C ILE A 200 1.58 5.63 -11.80
N ARG A 201 2.22 6.68 -11.25
CA ARG A 201 1.75 7.35 -10.02
C ARG A 201 0.34 7.94 -10.18
N GLU A 202 0.05 8.55 -11.33
CA GLU A 202 -1.26 9.10 -11.60
C GLU A 202 -2.32 8.00 -11.73
N ASN A 203 -2.03 6.90 -12.42
CA ASN A 203 -2.93 5.76 -12.52
C ASN A 203 -3.14 5.09 -11.14
N MET A 204 -2.08 4.96 -10.32
CA MET A 204 -2.19 4.50 -8.93
C MET A 204 -3.17 5.35 -8.13
N ARG A 205 -3.03 6.69 -8.19
CA ARG A 205 -3.89 7.63 -7.47
C ARG A 205 -5.34 7.49 -7.89
N ARG A 206 -5.63 7.51 -9.19
CA ARG A 206 -6.99 7.41 -9.73
C ARG A 206 -7.69 6.09 -9.40
N MET A 207 -6.91 5.02 -9.28
CA MET A 207 -7.42 3.66 -9.01
C MET A 207 -7.26 3.22 -7.56
N GLY A 208 -6.68 4.08 -6.69
CA GLY A 208 -6.45 3.74 -5.29
C GLY A 208 -5.52 2.54 -5.09
N ALA A 209 -4.57 2.30 -6.01
CA ALA A 209 -3.66 1.15 -5.98
C ALA A 209 -2.41 1.45 -5.13
N TRP A 210 -2.60 1.70 -3.84
CA TRP A 210 -1.56 2.19 -2.94
C TRP A 210 -0.47 1.17 -2.61
N THR A 211 -0.64 -0.10 -2.97
CA THR A 211 0.36 -1.16 -2.82
C THR A 211 1.33 -1.25 -4.01
N VAL A 212 1.24 -0.35 -4.99
CA VAL A 212 2.22 -0.26 -6.09
C VAL A 212 3.34 0.70 -5.71
N ASP A 213 4.60 0.28 -5.83
CA ASP A 213 5.79 1.12 -5.71
C ASP A 213 6.34 1.48 -7.09
N ALA A 214 6.20 2.75 -7.50
CA ALA A 214 6.70 3.23 -8.78
C ALA A 214 8.18 3.64 -8.67
N VAL A 215 9.07 2.77 -9.16
CA VAL A 215 10.52 2.95 -9.16
C VAL A 215 10.97 3.47 -10.53
N GLN A 216 11.53 4.69 -10.56
CA GLN A 216 12.18 5.19 -11.75
C GLN A 216 13.65 4.76 -11.75
N GLY A 217 14.06 3.98 -12.73
CA GLY A 217 15.46 3.54 -12.83
C GLY A 217 15.74 2.72 -14.08
N GLU A 218 17.02 2.62 -14.41
CA GLU A 218 17.50 1.81 -15.52
C GLU A 218 17.92 0.42 -15.04
N MET A 219 17.34 -0.58 -15.66
CA MET A 219 17.61 -1.99 -15.35
C MET A 219 18.89 -2.48 -16.06
N PRO A 220 19.67 -3.41 -15.49
CA PRO A 220 19.41 -4.10 -14.21
C PRO A 220 19.88 -3.32 -12.97
N GLY A 221 20.57 -2.19 -13.13
CA GLY A 221 21.23 -1.49 -12.02
C GLY A 221 20.28 -1.10 -10.88
N CYS A 222 19.07 -0.61 -11.18
CA CYS A 222 18.10 -0.22 -10.16
C CYS A 222 17.46 -1.41 -9.41
N LEU A 223 17.63 -2.64 -9.89
CA LEU A 223 17.06 -3.81 -9.24
C LEU A 223 17.81 -4.21 -7.97
N VAL A 224 19.08 -3.82 -7.84
CA VAL A 224 19.99 -4.27 -6.75
C VAL A 224 19.44 -3.96 -5.35
N GLU A 225 18.79 -2.81 -5.19
CA GLU A 225 18.24 -2.36 -3.91
C GLU A 225 16.81 -2.86 -3.63
N LEU A 226 16.18 -3.50 -4.60
CA LEU A 226 14.81 -3.99 -4.44
C LEU A 226 14.79 -5.31 -3.65
N PRO A 227 13.75 -5.62 -2.88
CA PRO A 227 13.58 -6.93 -2.27
C PRO A 227 13.33 -8.01 -3.33
N ASP A 228 13.73 -9.25 -3.07
CA ASP A 228 13.57 -10.37 -3.99
C ASP A 228 12.10 -10.70 -4.26
N PRO A 229 11.69 -10.84 -5.52
CA PRO A 229 10.29 -11.03 -5.88
C PRO A 229 9.86 -12.51 -5.79
N ASP A 230 8.58 -12.72 -5.54
CA ASP A 230 7.92 -14.02 -5.68
C ASP A 230 7.42 -14.25 -7.10
N ARG A 231 7.16 -13.17 -7.84
CA ARG A 231 6.69 -13.19 -9.24
C ARG A 231 7.33 -12.04 -10.01
N VAL A 232 7.63 -12.28 -11.26
CA VAL A 232 8.18 -11.27 -12.17
C VAL A 232 7.39 -11.24 -13.46
N PHE A 233 6.88 -10.07 -13.81
CA PHE A 233 6.34 -9.78 -15.13
C PHE A 233 7.35 -8.88 -15.88
N ILE A 234 7.65 -9.20 -17.13
CA ILE A 234 8.54 -8.38 -17.97
C ILE A 234 7.73 -7.83 -19.13
N GLY A 235 7.36 -6.55 -19.03
CA GLY A 235 6.58 -5.82 -20.04
C GLY A 235 7.46 -5.20 -21.14
N GLY A 236 8.76 -5.05 -20.88
CA GLY A 236 9.72 -4.48 -21.83
C GLY A 236 11.06 -4.15 -21.18
N GLY A 237 11.95 -3.52 -21.94
CA GLY A 237 13.23 -3.04 -21.39
C GLY A 237 14.31 -4.11 -21.21
N LEU A 238 14.17 -5.28 -21.86
CA LEU A 238 15.17 -6.36 -21.78
C LEU A 238 16.55 -6.00 -22.37
N GLY A 239 16.62 -4.95 -23.21
CA GLY A 239 17.86 -4.61 -23.89
C GLY A 239 18.22 -5.60 -24.99
N GLN A 240 19.49 -5.56 -25.47
CA GLN A 240 20.03 -6.51 -26.43
C GLN A 240 20.80 -7.66 -25.76
N ASP A 241 21.18 -7.47 -24.51
CA ASP A 241 21.77 -8.47 -23.64
C ASP A 241 20.71 -9.04 -22.70
N ASN A 242 20.91 -10.23 -22.20
CA ASN A 242 19.97 -10.88 -21.28
C ASN A 242 20.13 -10.44 -19.82
N ALA A 243 20.89 -9.37 -19.56
CA ALA A 243 21.26 -8.98 -18.19
C ALA A 243 20.07 -8.75 -17.26
N VAL A 244 18.98 -8.15 -17.74
CA VAL A 244 17.74 -7.96 -16.96
C VAL A 244 17.08 -9.31 -16.66
N LEU A 245 17.00 -10.20 -17.65
CA LEU A 245 16.42 -11.53 -17.48
C LEU A 245 17.24 -12.40 -16.51
N GLU A 246 18.56 -12.38 -16.66
CA GLU A 246 19.48 -13.11 -15.78
C GLU A 246 19.36 -12.62 -14.33
N GLU A 247 19.33 -11.29 -14.11
CA GLU A 247 19.15 -10.72 -12.78
C GLU A 247 17.79 -11.06 -12.18
N ALA A 248 16.72 -10.98 -12.97
CA ALA A 248 15.38 -11.34 -12.54
C ALA A 248 15.30 -12.84 -12.15
N CYS A 249 15.86 -13.73 -12.98
CA CYS A 249 15.90 -15.17 -12.69
C CYS A 249 16.74 -15.49 -11.44
N ARG A 250 17.86 -14.79 -11.25
CA ARG A 250 18.74 -14.97 -10.09
C ARG A 250 18.05 -14.59 -8.77
N ARG A 251 17.19 -13.59 -8.80
CA ARG A 251 16.52 -13.02 -7.64
C ARG A 251 15.13 -13.58 -7.37
N LEU A 252 14.52 -14.20 -8.38
CA LEU A 252 13.20 -14.82 -8.21
C LEU A 252 13.27 -15.91 -7.16
N LYS A 253 12.44 -15.79 -6.12
CA LYS A 253 12.35 -16.81 -5.07
C LYS A 253 11.86 -18.13 -5.64
N SER A 254 12.41 -19.24 -5.16
CA SER A 254 11.88 -20.57 -5.45
C SER A 254 10.48 -20.68 -4.85
N GLY A 255 9.48 -20.89 -5.69
CA GLY A 255 8.08 -21.10 -5.29
C GLY A 255 7.81 -22.50 -4.79
#